data_8923073a9f5d187d1b104805acb5805b
#
_entry.id   8923073a9f5d187d1b104805acb5805b
#
_cell.length_a   1.000
_cell.length_b   1.000
_cell.length_c   1.000
_cell.angle_alpha   90.00
_cell.angle_beta   90.00
_cell.angle_gamma   90.00
#
_symmetry.space_group_name_H-M   'P 1'
#
loop_
_entity.id
_entity.type
_entity.pdbx_description
1 polymer ?
#
loop_
_entity_poly.entity_id
_entity_poly.type
_entity_poly.pdbx_seq_one_letter_code
_entity_poly.pdbx_strand_id
1 'polypeptide(L)'
;MEKHSMHYQTLLKVTEAISMSKDPEDVVVTTVEAVKTALKAKGAALFLINKKTHELELAAANGLSREYLDKGPLSAVKSIAESIEKGPVAIYDVGDDPRIQYPQEARKEGIASILSVPIAVHGQVIGSLRVYTAEPWEFTIDDVNLVQAVAQIAGMAIDMARLSKGYKHSIEILKSLRDPKQRKSTKRTPYEGVPVSVR
;
A
#
# COMPACT_ATOMS: atom_id res chain seq x y z
N MET A 1 4.61 -14.04 -28.25
CA MET A 1 3.18 -14.29 -27.95
C MET A 1 2.93 -14.79 -26.53
N GLU A 2 3.70 -15.73 -26.00
CA GLU A 2 3.49 -16.26 -24.63
C GLU A 2 3.61 -15.21 -23.51
N LYS A 3 4.59 -14.30 -23.59
CA LYS A 3 4.81 -13.26 -22.57
C LYS A 3 3.63 -12.29 -22.46
N HIS A 4 3.08 -11.83 -23.59
CA HIS A 4 1.90 -10.95 -23.59
C HIS A 4 0.64 -11.66 -23.06
N SER A 5 0.47 -12.96 -23.35
CA SER A 5 -0.61 -13.76 -22.77
C SER A 5 -0.51 -13.86 -21.25
N MET A 6 0.71 -14.03 -20.71
CA MET A 6 0.96 -14.10 -19.28
C MET A 6 0.69 -12.75 -18.58
N HIS A 7 1.07 -11.63 -19.20
CA HIS A 7 0.79 -10.28 -18.67
C HIS A 7 -0.72 -10.02 -18.59
N TYR A 8 -1.47 -10.37 -19.63
CA TYR A 8 -2.93 -10.25 -19.64
C TYR A 8 -3.60 -11.11 -18.56
N GLN A 9 -3.18 -12.36 -18.40
CA GLN A 9 -3.69 -13.25 -17.36
C GLN A 9 -3.39 -12.71 -15.94
N THR A 10 -2.25 -12.07 -15.76
CA THR A 10 -1.90 -11.45 -14.48
C THR A 10 -2.84 -10.29 -14.14
N LEU A 11 -3.11 -9.42 -15.12
CA LEU A 11 -4.07 -8.32 -14.93
C LEU A 11 -5.47 -8.85 -14.62
N LEU A 12 -5.92 -9.89 -15.29
CA LEU A 12 -7.21 -10.53 -15.01
C LEU A 12 -7.27 -11.05 -13.57
N LYS A 13 -6.26 -11.80 -13.13
CA LYS A 13 -6.20 -12.35 -11.75
C LYS A 13 -6.24 -11.25 -10.69
N VAL A 14 -5.46 -10.18 -10.89
CA VAL A 14 -5.45 -9.05 -9.95
C VAL A 14 -6.80 -8.36 -9.92
N THR A 15 -7.39 -8.11 -11.08
CA THR A 15 -8.71 -7.46 -11.17
C THR A 15 -9.81 -8.32 -10.54
N GLU A 16 -9.79 -9.63 -10.76
CA GLU A 16 -10.74 -10.57 -10.17
C GLU A 16 -10.60 -10.60 -8.64
N ALA A 17 -9.37 -10.75 -8.13
CA ALA A 17 -9.11 -10.74 -6.69
C ALA A 17 -9.59 -9.45 -6.02
N ILE A 18 -9.37 -8.29 -6.65
CA ILE A 18 -9.83 -7.00 -6.17
C ILE A 18 -11.36 -6.91 -6.17
N SER A 19 -12.01 -7.42 -7.21
CA SER A 19 -13.48 -7.39 -7.30
C SER A 19 -14.16 -8.28 -6.26
N MET A 20 -13.49 -9.34 -5.82
CA MET A 20 -13.99 -10.29 -4.82
C MET A 20 -13.59 -9.92 -3.39
N SER A 21 -12.52 -9.16 -3.19
CA SER A 21 -12.02 -8.79 -1.86
C SER A 21 -12.80 -7.63 -1.27
N LYS A 22 -13.15 -7.77 0.01
CA LYS A 22 -13.74 -6.70 0.84
C LYS A 22 -12.71 -6.05 1.76
N ASP A 23 -11.50 -6.61 1.82
CA ASP A 23 -10.43 -6.15 2.70
C ASP A 23 -9.23 -5.65 1.89
N PRO A 24 -8.70 -4.45 2.18
CA PRO A 24 -7.50 -3.95 1.53
C PRO A 24 -6.25 -4.84 1.76
N GLU A 25 -6.21 -5.60 2.84
CA GLU A 25 -5.10 -6.51 3.14
C GLU A 25 -5.01 -7.65 2.12
N ASP A 26 -6.15 -8.22 1.71
CA ASP A 26 -6.19 -9.26 0.67
C ASP A 26 -5.71 -8.72 -0.68
N VAL A 27 -6.07 -7.48 -1.00
CA VAL A 27 -5.68 -6.83 -2.25
C VAL A 27 -4.16 -6.67 -2.35
N VAL A 28 -3.51 -6.19 -1.27
CA VAL A 28 -2.06 -5.97 -1.30
C VAL A 28 -1.28 -7.29 -1.36
N VAL A 29 -1.72 -8.34 -0.68
CA VAL A 29 -1.14 -9.68 -0.73
C VAL A 29 -1.24 -10.26 -2.14
N THR A 30 -2.44 -10.27 -2.71
CA THR A 30 -2.66 -10.79 -4.08
C THR A 30 -1.85 -10.01 -5.11
N THR A 31 -1.71 -8.70 -4.95
CA THR A 31 -0.92 -7.84 -5.84
C THR A 31 0.55 -8.28 -5.90
N VAL A 32 1.20 -8.48 -4.73
CA VAL A 32 2.61 -8.87 -4.70
C VAL A 32 2.84 -10.29 -5.23
N GLU A 33 1.93 -11.21 -4.94
CA GLU A 33 1.98 -12.60 -5.45
C GLU A 33 1.82 -12.65 -6.97
N ALA A 34 0.85 -11.92 -7.51
CA ALA A 34 0.58 -11.89 -8.94
C ALA A 34 1.77 -11.33 -9.74
N VAL A 35 2.35 -10.22 -9.30
CA VAL A 35 3.49 -9.59 -9.98
C VAL A 35 4.74 -10.45 -9.89
N LYS A 36 5.05 -11.00 -8.70
CA LYS A 36 6.16 -11.94 -8.53
C LYS A 36 6.06 -13.12 -9.49
N THR A 37 4.88 -13.72 -9.58
CA THR A 37 4.62 -14.89 -10.44
C THR A 37 4.74 -14.54 -11.92
N ALA A 38 4.16 -13.41 -12.34
CA ALA A 38 4.16 -12.98 -13.74
C ALA A 38 5.56 -12.71 -14.29
N LEU A 39 6.41 -12.10 -13.48
CA LEU A 39 7.79 -11.79 -13.85
C LEU A 39 8.77 -12.88 -13.45
N LYS A 40 8.32 -13.99 -12.85
CA LYS A 40 9.18 -15.04 -12.27
C LYS A 40 10.28 -14.46 -11.39
N ALA A 41 9.92 -13.39 -10.67
CA ALA A 41 10.84 -12.65 -9.84
C ALA A 41 11.19 -13.40 -8.55
N LYS A 42 12.32 -13.06 -7.92
CA LYS A 42 12.71 -13.56 -6.60
C LYS A 42 11.68 -13.16 -5.55
N GLY A 43 11.25 -11.90 -5.59
CA GLY A 43 10.26 -11.37 -4.67
C GLY A 43 9.57 -10.13 -5.18
N ALA A 44 8.49 -9.76 -4.49
CA ALA A 44 7.82 -8.48 -4.66
C ALA A 44 7.38 -7.94 -3.29
N ALA A 45 7.32 -6.61 -3.16
CA ALA A 45 6.83 -5.94 -1.95
C ALA A 45 6.05 -4.68 -2.31
N LEU A 46 4.97 -4.44 -1.58
CA LEU A 46 4.16 -3.25 -1.65
C LEU A 46 4.35 -2.43 -0.39
N PHE A 47 4.70 -1.18 -0.56
CA PHE A 47 4.89 -0.21 0.51
C PHE A 47 3.87 0.92 0.39
N LEU A 48 3.39 1.41 1.53
CA LEU A 48 2.53 2.59 1.61
C LEU A 48 3.25 3.72 2.34
N ILE A 49 3.02 4.95 1.92
CA ILE A 49 3.61 6.13 2.56
C ILE A 49 2.85 6.45 3.84
N ASN A 50 3.57 6.48 4.96
CA ASN A 50 3.05 7.07 6.18
C ASN A 50 3.10 8.59 6.04
N LYS A 51 1.92 9.22 6.05
CA LYS A 51 1.79 10.69 5.86
C LYS A 51 2.40 11.52 7.00
N LYS A 52 2.65 10.93 8.18
CA LYS A 52 3.22 11.63 9.34
C LYS A 52 4.75 11.57 9.35
N THR A 53 5.31 10.37 9.07
CA THR A 53 6.76 10.14 9.14
C THR A 53 7.45 10.31 7.80
N HIS A 54 6.71 10.32 6.68
CA HIS A 54 7.22 10.27 5.31
C HIS A 54 8.10 9.03 5.05
N GLU A 55 7.80 7.94 5.74
CA GLU A 55 8.45 6.66 5.54
C GLU A 55 7.57 5.71 4.76
N LEU A 56 8.20 4.75 4.09
CA LEU A 56 7.53 3.65 3.40
C LEU A 56 7.32 2.51 4.38
N GLU A 57 6.08 2.25 4.74
CA GLU A 57 5.66 1.13 5.57
C GLU A 57 5.32 -0.07 4.69
N LEU A 58 5.84 -1.24 5.07
CA LEU A 58 5.53 -2.49 4.37
C LEU A 58 4.06 -2.86 4.57
N ALA A 59 3.32 -2.98 3.46
CA ALA A 59 1.94 -3.45 3.46
C ALA A 59 1.84 -4.95 3.14
N ALA A 60 2.63 -5.43 2.17
CA ALA A 60 2.75 -6.85 1.86
C ALA A 60 4.08 -7.16 1.18
N ALA A 61 4.57 -8.39 1.33
CA ALA A 61 5.73 -8.92 0.63
C ALA A 61 5.56 -10.41 0.35
N ASN A 62 6.17 -10.87 -0.75
CA ASN A 62 6.26 -12.29 -1.09
C ASN A 62 7.64 -12.61 -1.66
N GLY A 63 8.28 -13.70 -1.17
CA GLY A 63 9.57 -14.18 -1.67
C GLY A 63 10.80 -13.45 -1.13
N LEU A 64 10.65 -12.64 -0.08
CA LEU A 64 11.74 -11.94 0.62
C LEU A 64 11.85 -12.45 2.05
N SER A 65 13.08 -12.53 2.57
CA SER A 65 13.33 -12.97 3.95
C SER A 65 12.88 -11.91 4.96
N ARG A 66 12.57 -12.37 6.17
CA ARG A 66 12.22 -11.49 7.27
C ARG A 66 13.38 -10.57 7.65
N GLU A 67 14.61 -11.10 7.61
CA GLU A 67 15.83 -10.31 7.86
C GLU A 67 15.96 -9.13 6.89
N TYR A 68 15.68 -9.37 5.60
CA TYR A 68 15.70 -8.29 4.60
C TYR A 68 14.55 -7.29 4.80
N LEU A 69 13.38 -7.75 5.21
CA LEU A 69 12.23 -6.87 5.45
C LEU A 69 12.44 -5.98 6.69
N ASP A 70 13.11 -6.48 7.71
CA ASP A 70 13.38 -5.79 8.98
C ASP A 70 14.69 -4.97 8.98
N LYS A 71 15.31 -4.75 7.81
CA LYS A 71 16.61 -4.04 7.66
C LYS A 71 16.62 -2.58 8.12
N GLY A 72 15.47 -2.01 8.39
CA GLY A 72 15.31 -0.63 8.85
C GLY A 72 14.31 0.18 8.02
N PRO A 73 14.01 1.41 8.47
CA PRO A 73 13.00 2.25 7.82
C PRO A 73 13.44 2.65 6.41
N LEU A 74 12.52 2.53 5.46
CA LEU A 74 12.71 2.98 4.08
C LEU A 74 12.19 4.41 3.95
N SER A 75 13.10 5.35 3.70
CA SER A 75 12.71 6.73 3.46
C SER A 75 12.04 6.88 2.10
N ALA A 76 10.85 7.48 2.07
CA ALA A 76 10.19 7.85 0.81
C ALA A 76 10.97 8.93 0.03
N VAL A 77 11.91 9.62 0.67
CA VAL A 77 12.73 10.69 0.06
C VAL A 77 14.09 10.18 -0.41
N LYS A 78 14.65 9.14 0.23
CA LYS A 78 16.01 8.66 -0.06
C LYS A 78 16.04 7.34 -0.84
N SER A 79 15.09 6.45 -0.60
CA SER A 79 15.09 5.10 -1.16
C SER A 79 14.27 5.04 -2.43
N ILE A 80 14.94 5.12 -3.57
CA ILE A 80 14.29 5.12 -4.89
C ILE A 80 13.20 6.22 -4.94
N ALA A 81 13.48 7.35 -4.28
CA ALA A 81 12.57 8.52 -4.21
C ALA A 81 12.20 9.03 -5.60
N GLU A 82 13.08 8.86 -6.57
CA GLU A 82 12.80 9.19 -7.96
C GLU A 82 11.56 8.46 -8.50
N SER A 83 11.28 7.24 -8.03
CA SER A 83 10.06 6.53 -8.45
C SER A 83 8.78 7.20 -7.94
N ILE A 84 8.86 7.89 -6.81
CA ILE A 84 7.72 8.61 -6.23
C ILE A 84 7.49 9.94 -6.96
N GLU A 85 8.59 10.60 -7.38
CA GLU A 85 8.52 11.93 -8.01
C GLU A 85 8.48 11.86 -9.54
N LYS A 86 9.19 10.92 -10.16
CA LYS A 86 9.46 10.90 -11.60
C LYS A 86 8.87 9.71 -12.35
N GLY A 87 8.23 8.76 -11.66
CA GLY A 87 7.67 7.55 -12.26
C GLY A 87 8.51 6.29 -12.03
N PRO A 88 8.32 5.22 -12.80
CA PRO A 88 9.03 3.94 -12.64
C PRO A 88 10.55 4.09 -12.68
N VAL A 89 11.23 3.40 -11.77
CA VAL A 89 12.70 3.34 -11.70
C VAL A 89 13.15 1.89 -11.75
N ALA A 90 13.98 1.56 -12.74
CA ALA A 90 14.65 0.28 -12.84
C ALA A 90 16.12 0.41 -12.42
N ILE A 91 16.58 -0.50 -11.57
CA ILE A 91 17.96 -0.63 -11.11
C ILE A 91 18.46 -1.98 -11.59
N TYR A 92 19.47 -1.95 -12.45
CA TYR A 92 20.05 -3.15 -13.04
C TYR A 92 20.96 -3.89 -12.07
N ASP A 93 21.78 -3.16 -11.30
CA ASP A 93 22.69 -3.70 -10.30
C ASP A 93 22.56 -2.95 -8.96
N VAL A 94 22.02 -3.66 -7.96
CA VAL A 94 21.85 -3.10 -6.62
C VAL A 94 23.16 -2.83 -5.89
N GLY A 95 24.28 -3.42 -6.37
CA GLY A 95 25.56 -3.28 -5.74
C GLY A 95 26.24 -1.94 -6.00
N ASP A 96 26.00 -1.35 -7.16
CA ASP A 96 26.69 -0.16 -7.64
C ASP A 96 25.80 1.08 -7.77
N ASP A 97 24.47 0.91 -7.58
CA ASP A 97 23.53 2.02 -7.73
C ASP A 97 23.40 2.84 -6.44
N PRO A 98 23.75 4.14 -6.46
CA PRO A 98 23.72 5.01 -5.28
C PRO A 98 22.31 5.29 -4.75
N ARG A 99 21.25 4.95 -5.49
CA ARG A 99 19.86 5.11 -5.08
C ARG A 99 19.40 4.01 -4.12
N ILE A 100 20.21 2.97 -3.93
CA ILE A 100 19.90 1.88 -2.99
C ILE A 100 20.28 2.28 -1.57
N GLN A 101 19.32 2.32 -0.69
CA GLN A 101 19.53 2.70 0.72
C GLN A 101 20.27 1.62 1.52
N TYR A 102 20.05 0.34 1.20
CA TYR A 102 20.60 -0.83 1.90
C TYR A 102 21.25 -1.82 0.92
N PRO A 103 22.39 -1.48 0.29
CA PRO A 103 22.99 -2.34 -0.75
C PRO A 103 23.57 -3.63 -0.18
N GLN A 104 24.09 -3.62 1.05
CA GLN A 104 24.68 -4.83 1.67
C GLN A 104 23.59 -5.85 2.01
N GLU A 105 22.45 -5.39 2.54
CA GLU A 105 21.29 -6.21 2.86
C GLU A 105 20.66 -6.79 1.59
N ALA A 106 20.61 -6.01 0.52
CA ALA A 106 20.14 -6.48 -0.78
C ALA A 106 21.03 -7.58 -1.36
N ARG A 107 22.36 -7.43 -1.26
CA ARG A 107 23.33 -8.46 -1.67
C ARG A 107 23.20 -9.74 -0.82
N LYS A 108 23.08 -9.62 0.51
CA LYS A 108 22.86 -10.78 1.41
C LYS A 108 21.57 -11.52 1.11
N GLU A 109 20.51 -10.79 0.78
CA GLU A 109 19.24 -11.36 0.34
C GLU A 109 19.34 -12.05 -1.03
N GLY A 110 20.44 -11.84 -1.78
CA GLY A 110 20.60 -12.35 -3.15
C GLY A 110 19.72 -11.61 -4.14
N ILE A 111 19.57 -10.30 -3.98
CA ILE A 111 18.90 -9.41 -4.92
C ILE A 111 19.95 -8.83 -5.85
N ALA A 112 19.72 -8.93 -7.15
CA ALA A 112 20.58 -8.33 -8.19
C ALA A 112 19.96 -7.06 -8.79
N SER A 113 18.66 -7.07 -9.13
CA SER A 113 18.00 -5.91 -9.74
C SER A 113 16.68 -5.57 -9.05
N ILE A 114 16.26 -4.33 -9.16
CA ILE A 114 14.99 -3.83 -8.57
C ILE A 114 14.24 -2.99 -9.61
N LEU A 115 12.96 -3.27 -9.79
CA LEU A 115 12.00 -2.36 -10.41
C LEU A 115 11.11 -1.76 -9.34
N SER A 116 11.07 -0.44 -9.24
CA SER A 116 10.17 0.30 -8.34
C SER A 116 9.19 1.13 -9.15
N VAL A 117 7.91 0.96 -8.88
CA VAL A 117 6.82 1.64 -9.58
C VAL A 117 5.95 2.36 -8.55
N PRO A 118 5.61 3.65 -8.77
CA PRO A 118 4.74 4.38 -7.84
C PRO A 118 3.31 3.85 -7.89
N ILE A 119 2.67 3.82 -6.72
CA ILE A 119 1.23 3.60 -6.59
C ILE A 119 0.59 4.97 -6.44
N ALA A 120 -0.15 5.40 -7.46
CA ALA A 120 -0.78 6.72 -7.49
C ALA A 120 -2.30 6.62 -7.53
N VAL A 121 -2.98 7.48 -6.76
CA VAL A 121 -4.43 7.61 -6.71
C VAL A 121 -4.79 9.09 -6.73
N HIS A 122 -5.70 9.48 -7.61
CA HIS A 122 -6.10 10.88 -7.79
C HIS A 122 -4.91 11.85 -8.00
N GLY A 123 -3.87 11.40 -8.71
CA GLY A 123 -2.66 12.19 -8.95
C GLY A 123 -1.70 12.29 -7.76
N GLN A 124 -1.99 11.62 -6.63
CA GLN A 124 -1.10 11.58 -5.47
C GLN A 124 -0.47 10.20 -5.33
N VAL A 125 0.84 10.16 -5.11
CA VAL A 125 1.54 8.91 -4.81
C VAL A 125 1.27 8.52 -3.37
N ILE A 126 0.74 7.32 -3.18
CA ILE A 126 0.39 6.76 -1.88
C ILE A 126 1.32 5.63 -1.44
N GLY A 127 2.21 5.19 -2.32
CA GLY A 127 3.12 4.08 -2.05
C GLY A 127 3.96 3.69 -3.25
N SER A 128 4.58 2.52 -3.16
CA SER A 128 5.43 1.94 -4.20
C SER A 128 5.26 0.43 -4.25
N LEU A 129 5.17 -0.12 -5.46
CA LEU A 129 5.27 -1.55 -5.74
C LEU A 129 6.67 -1.85 -6.26
N ARG A 130 7.38 -2.77 -5.60
CA ARG A 130 8.75 -3.15 -5.95
C ARG A 130 8.84 -4.62 -6.33
N VAL A 131 9.60 -4.89 -7.37
CA VAL A 131 9.93 -6.23 -7.86
C VAL A 131 11.43 -6.44 -7.73
N TYR A 132 11.84 -7.60 -7.24
CA TYR A 132 13.21 -7.96 -6.93
C TYR A 132 13.60 -9.22 -7.71
N THR A 133 14.75 -9.19 -8.39
CA THR A 133 15.28 -10.35 -9.13
C THR A 133 16.55 -10.88 -8.50
N ALA A 134 16.80 -12.18 -8.64
CA ALA A 134 18.03 -12.82 -8.13
C ALA A 134 19.20 -12.70 -9.12
N GLU A 135 18.90 -12.40 -10.37
CA GLU A 135 19.89 -12.22 -11.45
C GLU A 135 19.74 -10.79 -12.01
N PRO A 136 20.83 -10.23 -12.59
CA PRO A 136 20.75 -8.96 -13.28
C PRO A 136 19.70 -9.00 -14.38
N TRP A 137 18.78 -8.04 -14.36
CA TRP A 137 17.62 -8.01 -15.26
C TRP A 137 17.43 -6.64 -15.89
N GLU A 138 17.48 -6.59 -17.20
CA GLU A 138 17.02 -5.43 -17.96
C GLU A 138 15.51 -5.47 -18.09
N PHE A 139 14.83 -4.71 -17.23
CA PHE A 139 13.36 -4.59 -17.28
C PHE A 139 12.94 -3.96 -18.61
N THR A 140 12.18 -4.69 -19.39
CA THR A 140 11.61 -4.18 -20.64
C THR A 140 10.49 -3.20 -20.36
N ILE A 141 10.13 -2.40 -21.37
CA ILE A 141 8.98 -1.48 -21.26
C ILE A 141 7.68 -2.25 -20.95
N ASP A 142 7.53 -3.47 -21.45
CA ASP A 142 6.37 -4.31 -21.17
C ASP A 142 6.34 -4.78 -19.71
N ASP A 143 7.49 -5.08 -19.10
CA ASP A 143 7.59 -5.43 -17.69
C ASP A 143 7.20 -4.22 -16.83
N VAL A 144 7.71 -3.04 -17.17
CA VAL A 144 7.37 -1.78 -16.49
C VAL A 144 5.88 -1.47 -16.61
N ASN A 145 5.32 -1.57 -17.81
CA ASN A 145 3.90 -1.31 -18.06
C ASN A 145 2.99 -2.28 -17.31
N LEU A 146 3.35 -3.57 -17.23
CA LEU A 146 2.62 -4.55 -16.45
C LEU A 146 2.58 -4.16 -14.97
N VAL A 147 3.77 -3.92 -14.37
CA VAL A 147 3.86 -3.59 -12.95
C VAL A 147 3.15 -2.27 -12.64
N GLN A 148 3.23 -1.30 -13.55
CA GLN A 148 2.53 -0.01 -13.42
C GLN A 148 1.01 -0.17 -13.47
N ALA A 149 0.48 -0.97 -14.40
CA ALA A 149 -0.94 -1.25 -14.49
C ALA A 149 -1.45 -1.94 -13.21
N VAL A 150 -0.71 -2.94 -12.71
CA VAL A 150 -1.03 -3.62 -11.45
C VAL A 150 -0.98 -2.65 -10.27
N ALA A 151 0.04 -1.78 -10.20
CA ALA A 151 0.16 -0.78 -9.14
C ALA A 151 -1.01 0.21 -9.13
N GLN A 152 -1.50 0.64 -10.30
CA GLN A 152 -2.66 1.52 -10.43
C GLN A 152 -3.95 0.84 -9.96
N ILE A 153 -4.17 -0.42 -10.37
CA ILE A 153 -5.34 -1.20 -9.95
C ILE A 153 -5.33 -1.40 -8.43
N ALA A 154 -4.18 -1.79 -7.87
CA ALA A 154 -4.02 -1.95 -6.42
C ALA A 154 -4.26 -0.63 -5.66
N GLY A 155 -3.75 0.48 -6.18
CA GLY A 155 -3.96 1.81 -5.61
C GLY A 155 -5.44 2.18 -5.51
N MET A 156 -6.19 2.00 -6.58
CA MET A 156 -7.64 2.25 -6.59
C MET A 156 -8.38 1.37 -5.58
N ALA A 157 -8.03 0.09 -5.49
CA ALA A 157 -8.66 -0.82 -4.56
C ALA A 157 -8.36 -0.48 -3.09
N ILE A 158 -7.11 -0.10 -2.78
CA ILE A 158 -6.71 0.37 -1.44
C ILE A 158 -7.49 1.63 -1.06
N ASP A 159 -7.65 2.58 -1.99
CA ASP A 159 -8.39 3.81 -1.73
C ASP A 159 -9.88 3.55 -1.50
N MET A 160 -10.51 2.74 -2.35
CA MET A 160 -11.91 2.32 -2.17
C MET A 160 -12.15 1.62 -0.83
N ALA A 161 -11.25 0.75 -0.41
CA ALA A 161 -11.36 0.06 0.85
C ALA A 161 -11.20 1.01 2.06
N ARG A 162 -10.27 1.98 1.97
CA ARG A 162 -10.11 3.05 2.99
C ARG A 162 -11.37 3.91 3.10
N LEU A 163 -11.96 4.31 1.98
CA LEU A 163 -13.21 5.06 1.95
C LEU A 163 -14.35 4.26 2.56
N SER A 164 -14.49 2.98 2.21
CA SER A 164 -15.51 2.09 2.76
C SER A 164 -15.42 1.95 4.28
N LYS A 165 -14.19 1.77 4.83
CA LYS A 165 -13.96 1.73 6.28
C LYS A 165 -14.36 3.07 6.94
N GLY A 166 -14.02 4.20 6.32
CA GLY A 166 -14.41 5.53 6.80
C GLY A 166 -15.92 5.74 6.84
N TYR A 167 -16.63 5.36 5.80
CA TYR A 167 -18.11 5.45 5.76
C TYR A 167 -18.77 4.56 6.81
N LYS A 168 -18.33 3.31 6.98
CA LYS A 168 -18.87 2.42 8.02
C LYS A 168 -18.69 3.03 9.42
N HIS A 169 -17.51 3.55 9.73
CA HIS A 169 -17.25 4.19 11.02
C HIS A 169 -18.14 5.43 11.24
N SER A 170 -18.31 6.27 10.22
CA SER A 170 -19.21 7.43 10.28
C SER A 170 -20.66 7.04 10.51
N ILE A 171 -21.14 5.97 9.86
CA ILE A 171 -22.51 5.43 10.06
C ILE A 171 -22.68 4.89 11.48
N GLU A 172 -21.67 4.21 12.04
CA GLU A 172 -21.73 3.71 13.43
C GLU A 172 -21.80 4.85 14.43
N ILE A 173 -21.00 5.91 14.26
CA ILE A 173 -21.07 7.12 15.09
C ILE A 173 -22.47 7.73 15.01
N LEU A 174 -23.02 7.92 13.81
CA LEU A 174 -24.36 8.49 13.63
C LEU A 174 -25.46 7.62 14.26
N LYS A 175 -25.34 6.29 14.17
CA LYS A 175 -26.27 5.37 14.84
C LYS A 175 -26.17 5.50 16.37
N SER A 176 -24.98 5.57 16.93
CA SER A 176 -24.78 5.73 18.37
C SER A 176 -25.33 7.06 18.89
N LEU A 177 -25.21 8.14 18.11
CA LEU A 177 -25.80 9.45 18.45
C LEU A 177 -27.34 9.45 18.35
N ARG A 178 -27.92 8.58 17.52
CA ARG A 178 -29.37 8.47 17.30
C ARG A 178 -30.06 7.53 18.30
N ASP A 179 -29.30 6.69 19.03
CA ASP A 179 -29.86 5.77 20.03
C ASP A 179 -30.27 6.53 21.31
N PRO A 180 -31.59 6.64 21.62
CA PRO A 180 -32.08 7.39 22.79
C PRO A 180 -31.61 6.79 24.13
N LYS A 181 -31.18 5.52 24.15
CA LYS A 181 -30.76 4.81 25.38
C LYS A 181 -29.38 5.22 25.88
N GLN A 182 -28.54 5.86 25.06
CA GLN A 182 -27.25 6.40 25.49
C GLN A 182 -27.30 7.86 25.95
N ARG A 183 -28.41 8.56 25.79
CA ARG A 183 -28.66 9.78 26.56
C ARG A 183 -28.83 9.36 28.01
N LYS A 184 -27.74 9.25 28.76
CA LYS A 184 -27.79 9.36 30.22
C LYS A 184 -28.57 10.64 30.49
N SER A 185 -29.80 10.45 30.90
CA SER A 185 -30.67 11.49 31.37
C SER A 185 -29.94 12.22 32.49
N THR A 186 -29.21 13.26 32.19
CA THR A 186 -29.09 14.36 33.10
C THR A 186 -30.48 14.96 33.13
N LYS A 187 -31.35 14.41 34.02
CA LYS A 187 -32.54 15.09 34.45
C LYS A 187 -32.09 16.45 34.96
N ARG A 188 -32.10 17.44 34.08
CA ARG A 188 -32.20 18.81 34.53
C ARG A 188 -33.62 18.89 35.05
N THR A 189 -33.79 18.74 36.36
CA THR A 189 -34.97 19.26 37.05
C THR A 189 -34.93 20.76 36.86
N PRO A 190 -35.88 21.35 36.11
CA PRO A 190 -36.05 22.80 36.12
C PRO A 190 -36.64 23.14 37.49
N TYR A 191 -35.99 24.06 38.17
CA TYR A 191 -36.46 24.63 39.42
C TYR A 191 -36.32 23.78 40.72
N GLU A 192 -35.12 23.58 41.19
CA GLU A 192 -34.87 23.56 42.64
C GLU A 192 -33.96 24.74 42.99
N GLY A 193 -34.49 25.66 43.77
CA GLY A 193 -33.69 26.66 44.46
C GLY A 193 -33.93 28.12 44.08
N VAL A 194 -35.16 28.63 44.20
CA VAL A 194 -35.36 30.04 44.52
C VAL A 194 -36.13 30.08 45.86
N PRO A 195 -35.53 30.52 46.99
CA PRO A 195 -36.30 30.74 48.19
C PRO A 195 -37.18 31.96 47.97
N VAL A 196 -38.50 31.74 47.96
CA VAL A 196 -39.49 32.84 48.02
C VAL A 196 -39.48 33.35 49.39
N SER A 197 -38.87 34.50 49.62
CA SER A 197 -39.01 35.27 50.84
C SER A 197 -40.40 35.92 50.85
N VAL A 198 -41.32 35.38 51.69
CA VAL A 198 -42.58 36.01 51.93
C VAL A 198 -42.32 36.99 53.08
N ARG A 199 -42.62 38.27 52.83
CA ARG A 199 -42.93 39.28 53.89
C ARG A 199 -44.40 39.42 53.99
#